data_3a54b99c6189d460d9bc7942d2790054
#
_entry.id   3a54b99c6189d460d9bc7942d2790054
#
_cell.length_a   1.000
_cell.length_b   1.000
_cell.length_c   1.000
_cell.angle_alpha   90.00
_cell.angle_beta   90.00
_cell.angle_gamma   90.00
#
_symmetry.space_group_name_H-M   'P 1'
#
loop_
_entity.id
_entity.type
_entity.pdbx_description
1 polymer ?
#
loop_
_entity_poly.entity_id
_entity_poly.type
_entity_poly.pdbx_seq_one_letter_code
_entity_poly.pdbx_strand_id
1 'polypeptide(L)'
;PALDAIYKGLQDELKNEGYEVGKNLEIDLQNAQGDQSNLASMSEKLVSGGNNILVGITTPATLALANNTKETPIIMGGITYPVEAGLIASESKPGNNITGVSDRTPIKQQLEIMKQVLPNMKKVGILYTSSEDNSVKQAEEAEKYAKELGLEVKVSTIANTNDIQQVTESLASQVDAIFVPIDNTIASAMATVVQVTDAVKVPVFPSADTMVADGGVLGVGVDQYQIGVETAKVVVKVLKGANPADTPITLANKGVVYVNEEKAKKLGITIPESILKDAQKVTPTNK
;
A
#
# COMPACT_ATOMS: atom_id res chain seq x y z
N PRO A 1 -6.19 -6.94 8.44
CA PRO A 1 -5.54 -6.77 7.14
C PRO A 1 -5.52 -5.31 6.69
N ALA A 2 -4.52 -4.92 5.89
CA ALA A 2 -4.31 -3.53 5.47
C ALA A 2 -5.53 -2.92 4.78
N LEU A 3 -6.11 -3.64 3.83
CA LEU A 3 -7.25 -3.13 3.05
C LEU A 3 -8.54 -2.98 3.88
N ASP A 4 -8.70 -3.76 4.94
CA ASP A 4 -9.84 -3.60 5.85
C ASP A 4 -9.75 -2.28 6.63
N ALA A 5 -8.52 -1.81 6.92
CA ALA A 5 -8.32 -0.51 7.56
C ALA A 5 -8.74 0.65 6.62
N ILE A 6 -8.43 0.56 5.32
CA ILE A 6 -8.90 1.53 4.32
C ILE A 6 -10.42 1.54 4.27
N TYR A 7 -11.03 0.36 4.15
CA TYR A 7 -12.49 0.25 4.10
C TYR A 7 -13.16 0.78 5.37
N LYS A 8 -12.57 0.48 6.54
CA LYS A 8 -13.08 1.03 7.81
C LYS A 8 -12.99 2.55 7.86
N GLY A 9 -11.86 3.15 7.48
CA GLY A 9 -11.71 4.61 7.41
C GLY A 9 -12.72 5.25 6.46
N LEU A 10 -12.96 4.61 5.31
CA LEU A 10 -13.98 5.03 4.34
C LEU A 10 -15.39 5.05 4.97
N GLN A 11 -15.79 3.97 5.65
CA GLN A 11 -17.10 3.88 6.28
C GLN A 11 -17.28 4.89 7.41
N ASP A 12 -16.28 5.00 8.28
CA ASP A 12 -16.32 5.90 9.43
C ASP A 12 -16.48 7.36 8.98
N GLU A 13 -15.70 7.77 7.97
CA GLU A 13 -15.76 9.14 7.47
C GLU A 13 -17.02 9.43 6.66
N LEU A 14 -17.53 8.49 5.87
CA LEU A 14 -18.83 8.64 5.21
C LEU A 14 -19.94 8.89 6.25
N LYS A 15 -19.89 8.19 7.37
CA LYS A 15 -20.83 8.40 8.48
C LYS A 15 -20.65 9.78 9.11
N ASN A 16 -19.42 10.24 9.35
CA ASN A 16 -19.12 11.57 9.87
C ASN A 16 -19.65 12.67 8.94
N GLU A 17 -19.61 12.44 7.62
CA GLU A 17 -20.14 13.36 6.59
C GLU A 17 -21.66 13.26 6.41
N GLY A 18 -22.35 12.42 7.19
CA GLY A 18 -23.80 12.30 7.19
C GLY A 18 -24.36 11.20 6.28
N TYR A 19 -23.52 10.33 5.75
CA TYR A 19 -23.94 9.19 4.92
C TYR A 19 -23.95 7.90 5.74
N GLU A 20 -25.14 7.43 6.09
CA GLU A 20 -25.31 6.23 6.91
C GLU A 20 -25.91 5.08 6.09
N VAL A 21 -25.28 3.91 6.18
CA VAL A 21 -25.78 2.68 5.56
C VAL A 21 -27.17 2.34 6.12
N GLY A 22 -28.11 2.04 5.20
CA GLY A 22 -29.49 1.72 5.54
C GLY A 22 -30.41 2.94 5.72
N LYS A 23 -29.90 4.18 5.68
CA LYS A 23 -30.69 5.41 5.71
C LYS A 23 -30.64 6.16 4.36
N ASN A 24 -29.45 6.60 3.96
CA ASN A 24 -29.23 7.37 2.74
C ASN A 24 -28.01 6.89 1.96
N LEU A 25 -27.45 5.77 2.33
CA LEU A 25 -26.32 5.11 1.69
C LEU A 25 -26.55 3.60 1.60
N GLU A 26 -26.26 3.03 0.45
CA GLU A 26 -26.15 1.58 0.24
C GLU A 26 -24.73 1.29 -0.26
N ILE A 27 -24.08 0.24 0.27
CA ILE A 27 -22.74 -0.19 -0.12
C ILE A 27 -22.82 -1.64 -0.61
N ASP A 28 -22.43 -1.86 -1.88
CA ASP A 28 -22.16 -3.19 -2.42
C ASP A 28 -20.64 -3.44 -2.33
N LEU A 29 -20.23 -4.30 -1.42
CA LEU A 29 -18.84 -4.64 -1.19
C LEU A 29 -18.46 -5.94 -1.90
N GLN A 30 -17.44 -5.89 -2.74
CA GLN A 30 -16.78 -7.06 -3.31
C GLN A 30 -15.36 -7.15 -2.78
N ASN A 31 -14.92 -8.33 -2.36
CA ASN A 31 -13.59 -8.56 -1.83
C ASN A 31 -12.96 -9.79 -2.51
N ALA A 32 -11.89 -9.55 -3.25
CA ALA A 32 -11.17 -10.60 -3.98
C ALA A 32 -10.28 -11.47 -3.08
N GLN A 33 -10.10 -11.12 -1.81
CA GLN A 33 -9.33 -11.88 -0.80
C GLN A 33 -7.89 -12.21 -1.25
N GLY A 34 -7.25 -11.28 -1.98
CA GLY A 34 -5.90 -11.45 -2.52
C GLY A 34 -5.82 -12.24 -3.83
N ASP A 35 -6.94 -12.75 -4.34
CA ASP A 35 -6.98 -13.42 -5.65
C ASP A 35 -7.39 -12.44 -6.75
N GLN A 36 -6.40 -11.94 -7.47
CA GLN A 36 -6.61 -10.98 -8.56
C GLN A 36 -7.45 -11.55 -9.73
N SER A 37 -7.52 -12.87 -9.90
CA SER A 37 -8.31 -13.50 -10.96
C SER A 37 -9.81 -13.23 -10.82
N ASN A 38 -10.28 -12.93 -9.60
CA ASN A 38 -11.68 -12.61 -9.32
C ASN A 38 -12.06 -11.15 -9.65
N LEU A 39 -11.08 -10.26 -9.82
CA LEU A 39 -11.34 -8.82 -9.97
C LEU A 39 -12.15 -8.47 -11.20
N ALA A 40 -11.95 -9.16 -12.32
CA ALA A 40 -12.69 -8.91 -13.56
C ALA A 40 -14.20 -9.11 -13.37
N SER A 41 -14.61 -10.29 -12.88
CA SER A 41 -16.02 -10.63 -12.64
C SER A 41 -16.67 -9.77 -11.55
N MET A 42 -15.92 -9.43 -10.49
CA MET A 42 -16.39 -8.55 -9.43
C MET A 42 -16.62 -7.13 -9.93
N SER A 43 -15.71 -6.60 -10.76
CA SER A 43 -15.85 -5.29 -11.38
C SER A 43 -17.05 -5.21 -12.32
N GLU A 44 -17.23 -6.22 -13.16
CA GLU A 44 -18.37 -6.32 -14.05
C GLU A 44 -19.71 -6.30 -13.29
N LYS A 45 -19.78 -7.04 -12.18
CA LYS A 45 -20.95 -7.05 -11.29
C LYS A 45 -21.22 -5.66 -10.68
N LEU A 46 -20.20 -4.98 -10.16
CA LEU A 46 -20.34 -3.66 -9.56
C LEU A 46 -20.77 -2.59 -10.59
N VAL A 47 -20.19 -2.63 -11.78
CA VAL A 47 -20.55 -1.69 -12.86
C VAL A 47 -21.97 -1.92 -13.34
N SER A 48 -22.39 -3.17 -13.56
CA SER A 48 -23.74 -3.52 -14.01
C SER A 48 -24.81 -3.35 -12.92
N GLY A 49 -24.41 -3.25 -11.65
CA GLY A 49 -25.31 -3.11 -10.52
C GLY A 49 -26.00 -1.75 -10.37
N GLY A 50 -25.71 -0.79 -11.25
CA GLY A 50 -26.35 0.55 -11.23
C GLY A 50 -25.85 1.45 -10.11
N ASN A 51 -24.66 1.23 -9.61
CA ASN A 51 -24.03 2.04 -8.57
C ASN A 51 -23.75 3.47 -9.07
N ASN A 52 -23.98 4.48 -8.23
CA ASN A 52 -23.74 5.89 -8.56
C ASN A 52 -22.26 6.23 -8.60
N ILE A 53 -21.48 5.60 -7.73
CA ILE A 53 -20.04 5.76 -7.58
C ILE A 53 -19.42 4.39 -7.36
N LEU A 54 -18.26 4.17 -7.95
CA LEU A 54 -17.42 2.99 -7.71
C LEU A 54 -16.17 3.41 -6.94
N VAL A 55 -15.75 2.60 -5.98
CA VAL A 55 -14.51 2.81 -5.23
C VAL A 55 -13.59 1.64 -5.49
N GLY A 56 -12.43 1.90 -6.06
CA GLY A 56 -11.37 0.92 -6.23
C GLY A 56 -10.32 1.07 -5.15
N ILE A 57 -10.27 0.13 -4.22
CA ILE A 57 -9.21 0.07 -3.22
C ILE A 57 -8.09 -0.79 -3.79
N THR A 58 -6.93 -0.22 -4.04
CA THR A 58 -5.74 -0.76 -4.70
C THR A 58 -5.68 -0.56 -6.22
N THR A 59 -4.46 -0.57 -6.77
CA THR A 59 -4.23 -0.45 -8.21
C THR A 59 -4.92 -1.56 -9.02
N PRO A 60 -4.77 -2.86 -8.69
CA PRO A 60 -5.44 -3.91 -9.46
C PRO A 60 -6.97 -3.80 -9.48
N ALA A 61 -7.59 -3.48 -8.33
CA ALA A 61 -9.04 -3.34 -8.24
C ALA A 61 -9.54 -2.12 -9.06
N THR A 62 -8.84 -1.00 -9.01
CA THR A 62 -9.19 0.20 -9.76
C THR A 62 -9.03 -0.01 -11.26
N LEU A 63 -7.97 -0.66 -11.71
CA LEU A 63 -7.76 -1.01 -13.12
C LEU A 63 -8.90 -1.89 -13.65
N ALA A 64 -9.33 -2.88 -12.87
CA ALA A 64 -10.45 -3.73 -13.25
C ALA A 64 -11.77 -2.93 -13.42
N LEU A 65 -12.07 -1.97 -12.53
CA LEU A 65 -13.21 -1.06 -12.67
C LEU A 65 -13.07 -0.17 -13.92
N ALA A 66 -11.90 0.43 -14.12
CA ALA A 66 -11.63 1.33 -15.24
C ALA A 66 -11.74 0.65 -16.61
N ASN A 67 -11.48 -0.65 -16.68
CA ASN A 67 -11.66 -1.45 -17.89
C ASN A 67 -13.14 -1.70 -18.22
N ASN A 68 -14.03 -1.65 -17.24
CA ASN A 68 -15.46 -1.94 -17.41
C ASN A 68 -16.34 -0.72 -17.58
N THR A 69 -15.91 0.50 -17.20
CA THR A 69 -16.70 1.72 -17.39
C THR A 69 -15.84 2.95 -17.66
N LYS A 70 -16.36 3.83 -18.52
CA LYS A 70 -15.80 5.17 -18.78
C LYS A 70 -16.75 6.30 -18.36
N GLU A 71 -17.90 5.94 -17.80
CA GLU A 71 -18.97 6.88 -17.47
C GLU A 71 -19.21 7.00 -15.98
N THR A 72 -19.35 5.87 -15.27
CA THR A 72 -19.58 5.88 -13.82
C THR A 72 -18.34 6.40 -13.11
N PRO A 73 -18.47 7.39 -12.19
CA PRO A 73 -17.35 7.88 -11.41
C PRO A 73 -16.64 6.77 -10.64
N ILE A 74 -15.32 6.72 -10.76
CA ILE A 74 -14.45 5.80 -10.01
C ILE A 74 -13.58 6.64 -9.08
N ILE A 75 -13.63 6.32 -7.78
CA ILE A 75 -12.80 6.94 -6.76
C ILE A 75 -11.69 5.96 -6.35
N MET A 76 -10.46 6.38 -6.55
CA MET A 76 -9.28 5.62 -6.15
C MET A 76 -9.08 5.68 -4.65
N GLY A 77 -8.94 4.54 -4.01
CA GLY A 77 -8.65 4.40 -2.59
C GLY A 77 -7.25 3.83 -2.35
N GLY A 78 -6.23 4.66 -2.50
CA GLY A 78 -4.83 4.25 -2.34
C GLY A 78 -4.24 3.63 -3.60
N ILE A 79 -3.96 4.46 -4.59
CA ILE A 79 -3.29 4.06 -5.83
C ILE A 79 -1.91 4.71 -5.88
N THR A 80 -0.87 3.91 -6.05
CA THR A 80 0.51 4.39 -5.91
C THR A 80 0.94 5.27 -7.09
N TYR A 81 0.69 4.82 -8.33
CA TYR A 81 1.09 5.52 -9.56
C TYR A 81 -0.07 5.62 -10.54
N PRO A 82 -1.08 6.47 -10.27
CA PRO A 82 -2.30 6.49 -11.08
C PRO A 82 -2.09 7.01 -12.51
N VAL A 83 -1.12 7.88 -12.73
CA VAL A 83 -0.78 8.39 -14.08
C VAL A 83 -0.08 7.31 -14.89
N GLU A 84 0.94 6.68 -14.31
CA GLU A 84 1.72 5.61 -14.94
C GLU A 84 0.88 4.35 -15.19
N ALA A 85 -0.09 4.08 -14.33
CA ALA A 85 -1.07 3.00 -14.53
C ALA A 85 -2.09 3.31 -15.65
N GLY A 86 -2.05 4.52 -16.21
CA GLY A 86 -2.98 4.93 -17.26
C GLY A 86 -4.41 5.20 -16.77
N LEU A 87 -4.61 5.39 -15.47
CA LEU A 87 -5.91 5.66 -14.88
C LEU A 87 -6.34 7.11 -15.05
N ILE A 88 -5.41 8.05 -14.96
CA ILE A 88 -5.64 9.50 -15.07
C ILE A 88 -4.58 10.17 -15.94
N ALA A 89 -4.89 11.31 -16.51
CA ALA A 89 -3.96 12.08 -17.35
C ALA A 89 -2.88 12.80 -16.53
N SER A 90 -3.27 13.40 -15.39
CA SER A 90 -2.36 14.04 -14.44
C SER A 90 -2.97 14.10 -13.04
N GLU A 91 -2.13 14.29 -12.04
CA GLU A 91 -2.58 14.41 -10.63
C GLU A 91 -3.44 15.66 -10.38
N SER A 92 -3.13 16.77 -11.05
CA SER A 92 -3.87 18.04 -10.92
C SER A 92 -5.16 18.09 -11.75
N LYS A 93 -5.21 17.36 -12.86
CA LYS A 93 -6.36 17.29 -13.77
C LYS A 93 -6.50 15.88 -14.32
N PRO A 94 -7.25 15.00 -13.63
CA PRO A 94 -7.44 13.61 -14.04
C PRO A 94 -7.96 13.42 -15.46
N GLY A 95 -8.92 14.23 -15.90
CA GLY A 95 -9.36 14.33 -17.29
C GLY A 95 -10.38 13.29 -17.76
N ASN A 96 -10.82 12.39 -16.88
CA ASN A 96 -11.81 11.34 -17.18
C ASN A 96 -12.76 11.10 -15.99
N ASN A 97 -13.39 9.93 -15.92
CA ASN A 97 -14.30 9.56 -14.82
C ASN A 97 -13.61 9.13 -13.53
N ILE A 98 -12.29 9.25 -13.42
CA ILE A 98 -11.49 8.73 -12.30
C ILE A 98 -10.81 9.88 -11.56
N THR A 99 -10.91 9.88 -10.24
CA THR A 99 -10.12 10.69 -9.31
C THR A 99 -9.96 9.93 -7.99
N GLY A 100 -9.36 10.53 -6.99
CA GLY A 100 -9.27 9.90 -5.66
C GLY A 100 -7.97 10.18 -4.92
N VAL A 101 -7.44 9.15 -4.26
CA VAL A 101 -6.32 9.24 -3.33
C VAL A 101 -5.16 8.37 -3.80
N SER A 102 -3.95 8.96 -3.79
CA SER A 102 -2.70 8.23 -4.01
C SER A 102 -2.00 7.95 -2.67
N ASP A 103 -1.45 6.75 -2.55
CA ASP A 103 -0.67 6.28 -1.39
C ASP A 103 0.83 6.23 -1.66
N ARG A 104 1.31 6.88 -2.74
CA ARG A 104 2.72 6.87 -3.12
C ARG A 104 3.64 7.25 -1.96
N THR A 105 4.63 6.42 -1.66
CA THR A 105 5.58 6.58 -0.55
C THR A 105 6.93 7.12 -1.01
N PRO A 106 7.70 7.83 -0.14
CA PRO A 106 9.01 8.35 -0.47
C PRO A 106 10.09 7.26 -0.36
N ILE A 107 10.25 6.45 -1.40
CA ILE A 107 11.17 5.30 -1.44
C ILE A 107 12.60 5.69 -1.10
N LYS A 108 13.09 6.82 -1.63
CA LYS A 108 14.44 7.32 -1.34
C LYS A 108 14.64 7.54 0.15
N GLN A 109 13.71 8.25 0.80
CA GLN A 109 13.75 8.53 2.24
C GLN A 109 13.74 7.22 3.05
N GLN A 110 12.94 6.24 2.65
CA GLN A 110 12.88 4.95 3.35
C GLN A 110 14.22 4.21 3.28
N LEU A 111 14.88 4.16 2.13
CA LEU A 111 16.20 3.53 2.00
C LEU A 111 17.29 4.28 2.78
N GLU A 112 17.25 5.61 2.80
CA GLU A 112 18.14 6.43 3.62
C GLU A 112 17.96 6.13 5.11
N ILE A 113 16.72 6.01 5.59
CA ILE A 113 16.42 5.64 6.98
C ILE A 113 16.86 4.21 7.28
N MET A 114 16.64 3.26 6.37
CA MET A 114 17.16 1.88 6.52
C MET A 114 18.67 1.89 6.72
N LYS A 115 19.40 2.71 5.97
CA LYS A 115 20.85 2.85 6.07
C LYS A 115 21.29 3.48 7.40
N GLN A 116 20.49 4.41 7.94
CA GLN A 116 20.75 5.00 9.28
C GLN A 116 20.51 3.99 10.40
N VAL A 117 19.47 3.17 10.29
CA VAL A 117 19.12 2.12 11.27
C VAL A 117 20.11 0.94 11.20
N LEU A 118 20.57 0.61 10.01
CA LEU A 118 21.54 -0.46 9.74
C LEU A 118 22.78 0.10 9.03
N PRO A 119 23.68 0.81 9.74
CA PRO A 119 24.81 1.50 9.11
C PRO A 119 25.81 0.55 8.43
N ASN A 120 25.86 -0.69 8.87
CA ASN A 120 26.72 -1.74 8.30
C ASN A 120 26.07 -2.54 7.17
N MET A 121 24.82 -2.23 6.80
CA MET A 121 24.12 -2.89 5.70
C MET A 121 24.88 -2.69 4.39
N LYS A 122 25.18 -3.79 3.71
CA LYS A 122 25.84 -3.82 2.39
C LYS A 122 24.93 -4.36 1.30
N LYS A 123 24.04 -5.29 1.66
CA LYS A 123 23.15 -5.98 0.73
C LYS A 123 21.71 -5.80 1.14
N VAL A 124 20.88 -5.28 0.24
CA VAL A 124 19.44 -5.15 0.43
C VAL A 124 18.68 -6.04 -0.53
N GLY A 125 17.72 -6.79 -0.01
CA GLY A 125 16.75 -7.54 -0.78
C GLY A 125 15.54 -6.67 -1.10
N ILE A 126 15.00 -6.80 -2.30
CA ILE A 126 13.72 -6.23 -2.68
C ILE A 126 12.79 -7.38 -3.02
N LEU A 127 11.71 -7.52 -2.24
CA LEU A 127 10.70 -8.56 -2.41
C LEU A 127 9.38 -7.94 -2.85
N TYR A 128 8.85 -8.35 -3.99
CA TYR A 128 7.60 -7.81 -4.51
C TYR A 128 6.84 -8.81 -5.41
N THR A 129 5.57 -8.49 -5.68
CA THR A 129 4.68 -9.27 -6.54
C THR A 129 4.79 -8.79 -7.99
N SER A 130 5.18 -9.68 -8.90
CA SER A 130 5.43 -9.34 -10.30
C SER A 130 4.16 -8.99 -11.10
N SER A 131 2.99 -9.37 -10.62
CA SER A 131 1.68 -9.07 -11.23
C SER A 131 1.03 -7.78 -10.73
N GLU A 132 1.69 -7.04 -9.80
CA GLU A 132 1.20 -5.76 -9.30
C GLU A 132 2.03 -4.61 -9.86
N ASP A 133 1.45 -3.82 -10.78
CA ASP A 133 2.13 -2.72 -11.46
C ASP A 133 2.73 -1.68 -10.50
N ASN A 134 2.00 -1.35 -9.42
CA ASN A 134 2.49 -0.46 -8.36
C ASN A 134 3.76 -1.01 -7.67
N SER A 135 3.77 -2.31 -7.36
CA SER A 135 4.91 -2.97 -6.71
C SER A 135 6.13 -3.01 -7.62
N VAL A 136 5.93 -3.33 -8.90
CA VAL A 136 6.99 -3.30 -9.92
C VAL A 136 7.64 -1.92 -9.98
N LYS A 137 6.85 -0.85 -10.10
CA LYS A 137 7.34 0.54 -10.18
C LYS A 137 8.13 0.94 -8.93
N GLN A 138 7.61 0.66 -7.75
CA GLN A 138 8.32 0.97 -6.50
C GLN A 138 9.59 0.15 -6.34
N ALA A 139 9.60 -1.11 -6.77
CA ALA A 139 10.80 -1.95 -6.75
C ALA A 139 11.89 -1.42 -7.68
N GLU A 140 11.53 -0.95 -8.88
CA GLU A 140 12.46 -0.29 -9.81
C GLU A 140 13.09 0.97 -9.19
N GLU A 141 12.27 1.83 -8.54
CA GLU A 141 12.76 3.00 -7.82
C GLU A 141 13.67 2.62 -6.64
N ALA A 142 13.28 1.61 -5.87
CA ALA A 142 14.06 1.13 -4.72
C ALA A 142 15.42 0.59 -5.19
N GLU A 143 15.45 -0.20 -6.26
CA GLU A 143 16.70 -0.71 -6.83
C GLU A 143 17.64 0.42 -7.24
N LYS A 144 17.11 1.44 -7.93
CA LYS A 144 17.87 2.62 -8.34
C LYS A 144 18.47 3.34 -7.13
N TYR A 145 17.66 3.72 -6.16
CA TYR A 145 18.14 4.48 -5.00
C TYR A 145 19.04 3.66 -4.09
N ALA A 146 18.82 2.36 -3.95
CA ALA A 146 19.72 1.50 -3.18
C ALA A 146 21.12 1.44 -3.82
N LYS A 147 21.21 1.36 -5.14
CA LYS A 147 22.51 1.44 -5.87
C LYS A 147 23.18 2.80 -5.70
N GLU A 148 22.43 3.90 -5.73
CA GLU A 148 22.95 5.25 -5.46
C GLU A 148 23.52 5.37 -4.03
N LEU A 149 22.97 4.64 -3.07
CA LEU A 149 23.48 4.54 -1.70
C LEU A 149 24.67 3.56 -1.53
N GLY A 150 25.16 2.98 -2.62
CA GLY A 150 26.28 2.04 -2.63
C GLY A 150 25.93 0.64 -2.12
N LEU A 151 24.66 0.25 -2.14
CA LEU A 151 24.22 -1.08 -1.70
C LEU A 151 24.24 -2.07 -2.87
N GLU A 152 24.62 -3.32 -2.57
CA GLU A 152 24.34 -4.45 -3.45
C GLU A 152 22.86 -4.81 -3.34
N VAL A 153 22.19 -4.95 -4.48
CA VAL A 153 20.75 -5.22 -4.53
C VAL A 153 20.48 -6.64 -5.03
N LYS A 154 19.63 -7.36 -4.31
CA LYS A 154 19.06 -8.64 -4.74
C LYS A 154 17.55 -8.48 -4.89
N VAL A 155 17.04 -8.75 -6.07
CA VAL A 155 15.61 -8.66 -6.37
C VAL A 155 15.02 -10.05 -6.42
N SER A 156 13.91 -10.26 -5.74
CA SER A 156 13.12 -11.49 -5.82
C SER A 156 11.65 -11.18 -5.96
N THR A 157 10.97 -11.93 -6.83
CA THR A 157 9.55 -11.75 -7.10
C THR A 157 8.75 -12.98 -6.75
N ILE A 158 7.49 -12.75 -6.38
CA ILE A 158 6.47 -13.78 -6.28
C ILE A 158 5.40 -13.55 -7.35
N ALA A 159 4.73 -14.61 -7.78
CA ALA A 159 3.55 -14.52 -8.62
C ALA A 159 2.25 -14.54 -7.80
N ASN A 160 2.26 -15.24 -6.68
CA ASN A 160 1.14 -15.36 -5.74
C ASN A 160 1.66 -15.77 -4.35
N THR A 161 0.76 -15.88 -3.37
CA THR A 161 1.10 -16.17 -1.98
C THR A 161 1.75 -17.54 -1.74
N ASN A 162 1.57 -18.51 -2.64
CA ASN A 162 2.15 -19.85 -2.48
C ASN A 162 3.69 -19.84 -2.59
N ASP A 163 4.24 -18.85 -3.30
CA ASP A 163 5.68 -18.76 -3.54
C ASP A 163 6.41 -18.03 -2.39
N ILE A 164 5.67 -17.32 -1.52
CA ILE A 164 6.25 -16.41 -0.53
C ILE A 164 7.29 -17.07 0.35
N GLN A 165 7.00 -18.25 0.92
CA GLN A 165 7.91 -18.90 1.85
C GLN A 165 9.25 -19.20 1.16
N GLN A 166 9.23 -19.93 0.05
CA GLN A 166 10.44 -20.37 -0.65
C GLN A 166 11.26 -19.18 -1.17
N VAL A 167 10.60 -18.19 -1.76
CA VAL A 167 11.29 -17.01 -2.30
C VAL A 167 11.90 -16.17 -1.19
N THR A 168 11.20 -15.99 -0.07
CA THR A 168 11.70 -15.24 1.08
C THR A 168 12.88 -15.97 1.73
N GLU A 169 12.83 -17.29 1.90
CA GLU A 169 13.97 -18.10 2.41
C GLU A 169 15.22 -17.91 1.56
N SER A 170 15.06 -18.01 0.23
CA SER A 170 16.17 -17.82 -0.70
C SER A 170 16.74 -16.40 -0.63
N LEU A 171 15.90 -15.37 -0.59
CA LEU A 171 16.34 -13.97 -0.52
C LEU A 171 17.02 -13.66 0.82
N ALA A 172 16.41 -14.04 1.93
CA ALA A 172 16.90 -13.76 3.28
C ALA A 172 18.29 -14.36 3.54
N SER A 173 18.62 -15.47 2.89
CA SER A 173 19.96 -16.08 2.99
C SER A 173 21.08 -15.27 2.35
N GLN A 174 20.76 -14.23 1.54
CA GLN A 174 21.70 -13.52 0.69
C GLN A 174 21.85 -12.04 1.04
N VAL A 175 21.04 -11.50 1.96
CA VAL A 175 20.94 -10.07 2.21
C VAL A 175 20.97 -9.71 3.68
N ASP A 176 21.25 -8.46 3.99
CA ASP A 176 21.30 -7.93 5.36
C ASP A 176 19.93 -7.42 5.84
N ALA A 177 19.08 -7.01 4.90
CA ALA A 177 17.73 -6.52 5.14
C ALA A 177 16.87 -6.70 3.90
N ILE A 178 15.54 -6.73 4.08
CA ILE A 178 14.57 -6.81 2.99
C ILE A 178 13.68 -5.56 3.00
N PHE A 179 13.60 -4.90 1.85
CA PHE A 179 12.61 -3.88 1.56
C PHE A 179 11.40 -4.50 0.86
N VAL A 180 10.20 -4.14 1.30
CA VAL A 180 8.94 -4.52 0.66
C VAL A 180 8.18 -3.24 0.29
N PRO A 181 7.91 -3.01 -1.00
CA PRO A 181 7.11 -1.87 -1.44
C PRO A 181 5.65 -1.97 -0.96
N ILE A 182 4.79 -1.05 -1.36
CA ILE A 182 3.34 -1.23 -1.24
C ILE A 182 2.95 -2.39 -2.15
N ASP A 183 2.61 -3.51 -1.53
CA ASP A 183 2.35 -4.79 -2.19
C ASP A 183 1.20 -5.50 -1.49
N ASN A 184 0.08 -5.63 -2.19
CA ASN A 184 -1.15 -6.15 -1.59
C ASN A 184 -1.09 -7.66 -1.36
N THR A 185 -0.43 -8.39 -2.24
CA THR A 185 -0.26 -9.83 -2.13
C THR A 185 0.65 -10.18 -0.94
N ILE A 186 1.80 -9.50 -0.81
CA ILE A 186 2.71 -9.71 0.33
C ILE A 186 2.06 -9.25 1.63
N ALA A 187 1.35 -8.11 1.63
CA ALA A 187 0.65 -7.63 2.82
C ALA A 187 -0.37 -8.66 3.34
N SER A 188 -1.06 -9.37 2.46
CA SER A 188 -2.01 -10.42 2.84
C SER A 188 -1.36 -11.64 3.51
N ALA A 189 -0.07 -11.85 3.28
CA ALA A 189 0.71 -12.99 3.78
C ALA A 189 1.98 -12.55 4.53
N MET A 190 1.98 -11.33 5.09
CA MET A 190 3.13 -10.75 5.80
C MET A 190 3.64 -11.64 6.94
N ALA A 191 2.74 -12.36 7.62
CA ALA A 191 3.09 -13.31 8.66
C ALA A 191 4.06 -14.40 8.18
N THR A 192 3.90 -14.89 6.96
CA THR A 192 4.80 -15.89 6.35
C THR A 192 6.18 -15.29 6.09
N VAL A 193 6.25 -14.07 5.55
CA VAL A 193 7.52 -13.35 5.34
C VAL A 193 8.26 -13.20 6.67
N VAL A 194 7.56 -12.72 7.70
CA VAL A 194 8.13 -12.47 9.03
C VAL A 194 8.60 -13.76 9.71
N GLN A 195 7.84 -14.85 9.59
CA GLN A 195 8.23 -16.14 10.14
C GLN A 195 9.58 -16.61 9.57
N VAL A 196 9.76 -16.47 8.26
CA VAL A 196 10.99 -16.85 7.57
C VAL A 196 12.16 -15.96 7.99
N THR A 197 11.95 -14.64 7.93
CA THR A 197 13.02 -13.66 8.17
C THR A 197 13.46 -13.59 9.64
N ASP A 198 12.54 -13.79 10.58
CA ASP A 198 12.85 -13.88 12.02
C ASP A 198 13.77 -15.07 12.34
N ALA A 199 13.57 -16.21 11.68
CA ALA A 199 14.39 -17.40 11.90
C ALA A 199 15.88 -17.18 11.59
N VAL A 200 16.17 -16.29 10.64
CA VAL A 200 17.53 -15.92 10.21
C VAL A 200 17.94 -14.51 10.64
N LYS A 201 17.10 -13.84 11.43
CA LYS A 201 17.32 -12.48 11.96
C LYS A 201 17.55 -11.41 10.88
N VAL A 202 16.90 -11.53 9.74
CA VAL A 202 16.94 -10.52 8.68
C VAL A 202 15.76 -9.57 8.86
N PRO A 203 15.98 -8.27 9.11
CA PRO A 203 14.89 -7.30 9.29
C PRO A 203 14.17 -7.00 7.99
N VAL A 204 12.84 -6.79 8.08
CA VAL A 204 11.98 -6.38 6.98
C VAL A 204 11.53 -4.95 7.19
N PHE A 205 11.64 -4.15 6.13
CA PHE A 205 11.27 -2.74 6.07
C PHE A 205 10.17 -2.54 5.02
N PRO A 206 8.90 -2.65 5.42
CA PRO A 206 7.78 -2.48 4.49
C PRO A 206 7.33 -1.02 4.37
N SER A 207 6.49 -0.74 3.38
CA SER A 207 6.04 0.62 3.03
C SER A 207 4.64 0.99 3.55
N ALA A 208 4.05 0.19 4.43
CA ALA A 208 2.75 0.46 5.05
C ALA A 208 2.76 0.21 6.56
N ASP A 209 2.03 1.02 7.31
CA ASP A 209 1.90 0.94 8.77
C ASP A 209 1.43 -0.44 9.27
N THR A 210 0.44 -1.01 8.59
CA THR A 210 -0.11 -2.33 8.90
C THR A 210 0.92 -3.45 8.73
N MET A 211 1.75 -3.38 7.69
CA MET A 211 2.83 -4.35 7.48
C MET A 211 3.96 -4.20 8.52
N VAL A 212 4.19 -2.98 9.02
CA VAL A 212 5.09 -2.76 10.16
C VAL A 212 4.51 -3.38 11.42
N ALA A 213 3.20 -3.21 11.66
CA ALA A 213 2.51 -3.84 12.78
C ALA A 213 2.52 -5.38 12.70
N ASP A 214 2.43 -5.94 11.49
CA ASP A 214 2.45 -7.38 11.24
C ASP A 214 3.86 -8.01 11.35
N GLY A 215 4.87 -7.21 11.67
CA GLY A 215 6.20 -7.70 12.00
C GLY A 215 7.36 -7.09 11.22
N GLY A 216 7.13 -6.08 10.40
CA GLY A 216 8.21 -5.22 9.90
C GLY A 216 8.88 -4.45 11.05
N VAL A 217 10.09 -3.98 10.84
CA VAL A 217 10.85 -3.21 11.85
C VAL A 217 10.45 -1.75 11.84
N LEU A 218 10.45 -1.17 10.66
CA LEU A 218 10.21 0.24 10.41
C LEU A 218 9.82 0.41 8.94
N GLY A 219 8.96 1.39 8.68
CA GLY A 219 8.61 1.81 7.34
C GLY A 219 8.36 3.30 7.26
N VAL A 220 8.62 3.90 6.10
CA VAL A 220 8.13 5.23 5.76
C VAL A 220 6.94 5.01 4.84
N GLY A 221 5.76 5.20 5.36
CA GLY A 221 4.59 4.73 4.67
C GLY A 221 3.38 5.60 4.85
N VAL A 222 2.27 4.99 4.55
CA VAL A 222 0.94 5.56 4.65
C VAL A 222 0.19 4.92 5.81
N ASP A 223 -0.68 5.68 6.42
CA ASP A 223 -1.71 5.19 7.33
C ASP A 223 -2.88 4.69 6.50
N GLN A 224 -3.10 3.40 6.52
CA GLN A 224 -4.15 2.75 5.71
C GLN A 224 -5.55 3.23 6.09
N TYR A 225 -5.82 3.43 7.38
CA TYR A 225 -7.10 3.99 7.83
C TYR A 225 -7.30 5.41 7.29
N GLN A 226 -6.26 6.25 7.34
CA GLN A 226 -6.32 7.63 6.84
C GLN A 226 -6.52 7.70 5.32
N ILE A 227 -5.99 6.75 4.55
CA ILE A 227 -6.32 6.63 3.12
C ILE A 227 -7.84 6.48 2.94
N GLY A 228 -8.47 5.64 3.74
CA GLY A 228 -9.92 5.45 3.72
C GLY A 228 -10.68 6.74 4.03
N VAL A 229 -10.27 7.46 5.05
CA VAL A 229 -10.84 8.77 5.44
C VAL A 229 -10.75 9.76 4.27
N GLU A 230 -9.57 9.92 3.67
CA GLU A 230 -9.39 10.83 2.54
C GLU A 230 -10.19 10.37 1.29
N THR A 231 -10.30 9.06 1.07
CA THR A 231 -11.12 8.51 -0.02
C THR A 231 -12.59 8.88 0.17
N ALA A 232 -13.12 8.77 1.39
CA ALA A 232 -14.50 9.17 1.70
C ALA A 232 -14.76 10.65 1.40
N LYS A 233 -13.83 11.53 1.74
CA LYS A 233 -13.94 12.97 1.44
C LYS A 233 -14.04 13.23 -0.06
N VAL A 234 -13.30 12.50 -0.89
CA VAL A 234 -13.39 12.60 -2.34
C VAL A 234 -14.73 12.03 -2.84
N VAL A 235 -15.19 10.90 -2.31
CA VAL A 235 -16.52 10.35 -2.62
C VAL A 235 -17.61 11.39 -2.35
N VAL A 236 -17.57 12.05 -1.19
CA VAL A 236 -18.55 13.07 -0.82
C VAL A 236 -18.51 14.28 -1.75
N LYS A 237 -17.33 14.75 -2.16
CA LYS A 237 -17.20 15.82 -3.18
C LYS A 237 -17.91 15.46 -4.47
N VAL A 238 -17.70 14.25 -4.96
CA VAL A 238 -18.31 13.78 -6.22
C VAL A 238 -19.83 13.59 -6.05
N LEU A 239 -20.30 13.07 -4.92
CA LEU A 239 -21.73 13.01 -4.58
C LEU A 239 -22.39 14.38 -4.56
N LYS A 240 -21.67 15.42 -4.17
CA LYS A 240 -22.12 16.83 -4.18
C LYS A 240 -21.99 17.52 -5.55
N GLY A 241 -21.62 16.80 -6.60
CA GLY A 241 -21.58 17.27 -7.97
C GLY A 241 -20.21 17.65 -8.53
N ALA A 242 -19.11 17.42 -7.81
CA ALA A 242 -17.77 17.61 -8.35
C ALA A 242 -17.52 16.64 -9.52
N ASN A 243 -16.98 17.17 -10.63
CA ASN A 243 -16.60 16.36 -11.77
C ASN A 243 -15.24 15.66 -11.49
N PRO A 244 -15.16 14.32 -11.53
CA PRO A 244 -13.89 13.62 -11.35
C PRO A 244 -12.77 14.13 -12.27
N ALA A 245 -13.09 14.48 -13.53
CA ALA A 245 -12.14 14.97 -14.52
C ALA A 245 -11.40 16.24 -14.09
N ASP A 246 -12.01 17.08 -13.27
CA ASP A 246 -11.49 18.37 -12.82
C ASP A 246 -11.14 18.37 -11.32
N THR A 247 -11.28 17.25 -10.64
CA THR A 247 -10.97 17.09 -9.21
C THR A 247 -9.55 16.55 -9.04
N PRO A 248 -8.59 17.38 -8.58
CA PRO A 248 -7.23 16.91 -8.31
C PRO A 248 -7.22 15.73 -7.34
N ILE A 249 -6.27 14.83 -7.53
CA ILE A 249 -6.09 13.72 -6.57
C ILE A 249 -5.50 14.22 -5.25
N THR A 250 -5.77 13.49 -4.18
CA THR A 250 -5.16 13.70 -2.86
C THR A 250 -3.95 12.78 -2.69
N LEU A 251 -2.83 13.31 -2.19
CA LEU A 251 -1.70 12.50 -1.76
C LEU A 251 -1.84 12.22 -0.26
N ALA A 252 -2.06 10.95 0.11
CA ALA A 252 -2.26 10.57 1.51
C ALA A 252 -0.96 10.49 2.31
N ASN A 253 0.19 10.37 1.62
CA ASN A 253 1.47 10.21 2.27
C ASN A 253 2.07 11.54 2.70
N LYS A 254 2.45 11.61 3.99
CA LYS A 254 3.15 12.74 4.61
C LYS A 254 4.59 12.38 5.02
N GLY A 255 5.14 11.26 4.56
CA GLY A 255 6.48 10.79 4.93
C GLY A 255 6.59 10.36 6.40
N VAL A 256 5.51 9.90 6.98
CA VAL A 256 5.48 9.46 8.38
C VAL A 256 6.28 8.16 8.53
N VAL A 257 7.15 8.14 9.54
CA VAL A 257 7.89 6.94 9.93
C VAL A 257 7.08 6.13 10.93
N TYR A 258 6.84 4.87 10.62
CA TYR A 258 6.20 3.90 11.52
C TYR A 258 7.25 2.95 12.07
N VAL A 259 7.21 2.69 13.37
CA VAL A 259 8.20 1.87 14.07
C VAL A 259 7.53 0.79 14.90
N ASN A 260 8.02 -0.43 14.77
CA ASN A 260 7.73 -1.56 15.64
C ASN A 260 8.91 -1.76 16.61
N GLU A 261 8.86 -1.09 17.76
CA GLU A 261 9.95 -1.13 18.75
C GLU A 261 10.16 -2.54 19.32
N GLU A 262 9.11 -3.34 19.48
CA GLU A 262 9.21 -4.70 19.97
C GLU A 262 10.00 -5.57 18.97
N LYS A 263 9.71 -5.40 17.66
CA LYS A 263 10.44 -6.12 16.61
C LYS A 263 11.90 -5.68 16.55
N ALA A 264 12.17 -4.39 16.59
CA ALA A 264 13.55 -3.87 16.62
C ALA A 264 14.34 -4.46 17.79
N LYS A 265 13.75 -4.45 18.98
CA LYS A 265 14.37 -5.04 20.19
C LYS A 265 14.62 -6.55 20.05
N LYS A 266 13.64 -7.29 19.52
CA LYS A 266 13.76 -8.75 19.27
C LYS A 266 14.92 -9.08 18.34
N LEU A 267 15.16 -8.26 17.34
CA LEU A 267 16.24 -8.44 16.36
C LEU A 267 17.57 -7.79 16.80
N GLY A 268 17.62 -7.13 17.97
CA GLY A 268 18.82 -6.45 18.46
C GLY A 268 19.16 -5.18 17.67
N ILE A 269 18.16 -4.55 17.06
CA ILE A 269 18.32 -3.34 16.26
C ILE A 269 18.06 -2.12 17.14
N THR A 270 19.02 -1.18 17.16
CA THR A 270 18.87 0.12 17.83
C THR A 270 18.43 1.15 16.80
N ILE A 271 17.21 1.70 16.96
CA ILE A 271 16.72 2.77 16.13
C ILE A 271 17.22 4.10 16.69
N PRO A 272 17.89 4.95 15.88
CA PRO A 272 18.39 6.25 16.35
C PRO A 272 17.29 7.14 16.95
N GLU A 273 17.59 7.85 18.03
CA GLU A 273 16.64 8.76 18.66
C GLU A 273 16.16 9.88 17.73
N SER A 274 17.00 10.30 16.79
CA SER A 274 16.64 11.27 15.73
C SER A 274 15.48 10.79 14.85
N ILE A 275 15.29 9.48 14.72
CA ILE A 275 14.18 8.86 13.99
C ILE A 275 12.99 8.67 14.94
N LEU A 276 13.24 8.12 16.14
CA LEU A 276 12.19 7.78 17.10
C LEU A 276 11.36 8.97 17.56
N LYS A 277 11.97 10.14 17.71
CA LYS A 277 11.28 11.35 18.22
C LYS A 277 10.07 11.77 17.37
N ASP A 278 10.14 11.55 16.07
CA ASP A 278 9.10 11.94 15.11
C ASP A 278 8.32 10.73 14.55
N ALA A 279 8.70 9.51 14.96
CA ALA A 279 8.07 8.29 14.49
C ALA A 279 6.76 7.98 15.23
N GLN A 280 5.83 7.37 14.51
CA GLN A 280 4.64 6.77 15.09
C GLN A 280 4.93 5.31 15.46
N LYS A 281 4.64 4.95 16.71
CA LYS A 281 4.77 3.57 17.19
C LYS A 281 3.55 2.78 16.79
N VAL A 282 3.75 1.67 16.10
CA VAL A 282 2.66 0.75 15.79
C VAL A 282 2.42 -0.21 16.95
N THR A 283 1.17 -0.65 17.10
CA THR A 283 0.83 -1.76 17.99
C THR A 283 1.00 -3.06 17.21
N PRO A 284 1.90 -3.98 17.64
CA PRO A 284 2.07 -5.26 16.95
C PRO A 284 0.77 -6.06 16.89
N THR A 285 0.46 -6.61 15.72
CA THR A 285 -0.74 -7.42 15.49
C THR A 285 -0.62 -8.78 16.16
N ASN A 286 0.60 -9.36 16.17
CA ASN A 286 0.89 -10.63 16.82
C ASN A 286 1.83 -10.40 18.01
N LYS A 287 1.35 -10.73 19.18
CA LYS A 287 2.15 -10.79 20.42
C LYS A 287 2.78 -12.16 20.60
#